data_ccc76eb667114cb9e3d498dbeeb2fa80
#
_entry.id   ccc76eb667114cb9e3d498dbeeb2fa80
#
_cell.length_a   1.000
_cell.length_b   1.000
_cell.length_c   1.000
_cell.angle_alpha   90.00
_cell.angle_beta   90.00
_cell.angle_gamma   90.00
#
_symmetry.space_group_name_H-M   'P 1'
#
loop_
_entity.id
_entity.type
_entity.pdbx_description
1 polymer ?
#
loop_
_entity_poly.entity_id
_entity_poly.type
_entity_poly.pdbx_seq_one_letter_code
_entity_poly.pdbx_strand_id
1 'polypeptide(L)'
;DADCIVIPLGKALGSMGAIVAGSNDVINYLRQFARSYIYSTALPPAVIHASITSLKLLEEESWRLNKLKCLIRYFNIEAEKIGLDLISSDITPIRSILIKDNTSAKQIEKKLQNQGFFIKAIVPPTVQTSRLRISLSALHEEDDILGLIKAIESLLK
;
A
#
# COMPACT_ATOMS: atom_id res chain seq x y z
N ASP A 1 0.21 22.86 -2.00
CA ASP A 1 -0.78 22.81 -3.06
C ASP A 1 -0.15 22.11 -4.27
N ALA A 2 -0.94 21.31 -4.97
CA ALA A 2 -0.50 20.59 -6.17
C ALA A 2 -1.31 21.08 -7.37
N ASP A 3 -0.63 21.41 -8.47
CA ASP A 3 -1.29 21.88 -9.71
C ASP A 3 -1.98 20.74 -10.46
N CYS A 4 -1.48 19.52 -10.28
CA CYS A 4 -2.01 18.31 -10.89
C CYS A 4 -1.81 17.09 -9.98
N ILE A 5 -2.85 16.28 -9.84
CA ILE A 5 -2.83 15.05 -9.04
C ILE A 5 -3.16 13.86 -9.94
N VAL A 6 -2.35 12.80 -9.88
CA VAL A 6 -2.62 11.53 -10.56
C VAL A 6 -2.98 10.48 -9.53
N ILE A 7 -4.17 9.89 -9.67
CA ILE A 7 -4.74 8.90 -8.72
C ILE A 7 -4.87 7.55 -9.44
N PRO A 8 -3.92 6.60 -9.23
CA PRO A 8 -4.04 5.25 -9.77
C PRO A 8 -5.20 4.49 -9.12
N LEU A 9 -6.14 3.99 -9.92
CA LEU A 9 -7.34 3.27 -9.45
C LEU A 9 -7.08 1.81 -9.11
N GLY A 10 -5.96 1.24 -9.58
CA GLY A 10 -5.59 -0.17 -9.38
C GLY A 10 -5.02 -0.51 -7.99
N LYS A 11 -5.08 0.41 -7.02
CA LYS A 11 -4.60 0.21 -5.64
C LYS A 11 -5.76 0.21 -4.66
N ALA A 12 -5.88 1.22 -3.82
CA ALA A 12 -6.92 1.28 -2.79
C ALA A 12 -8.36 1.15 -3.34
N LEU A 13 -8.61 1.61 -4.55
CA LEU A 13 -9.92 1.53 -5.19
C LEU A 13 -10.20 0.18 -5.88
N GLY A 14 -9.20 -0.72 -5.97
CA GLY A 14 -9.39 -2.09 -6.47
C GLY A 14 -9.90 -2.19 -7.92
N SER A 15 -9.64 -1.16 -8.76
CA SER A 15 -10.08 -1.06 -10.14
C SER A 15 -8.89 -0.98 -11.12
N MET A 16 -9.03 -0.34 -12.26
CA MET A 16 -7.97 -0.17 -13.25
C MET A 16 -7.96 1.25 -13.82
N GLY A 17 -6.79 1.70 -14.28
CA GLY A 17 -6.59 3.03 -14.85
C GLY A 17 -6.16 4.05 -13.82
N ALA A 18 -6.36 5.32 -14.15
CA ALA A 18 -6.05 6.45 -13.28
C ALA A 18 -6.97 7.65 -13.54
N ILE A 19 -7.15 8.48 -12.54
CA ILE A 19 -7.77 9.79 -12.65
C ILE A 19 -6.67 10.84 -12.62
N VAL A 20 -6.78 11.83 -13.48
CA VAL A 20 -5.96 13.04 -13.43
C VAL A 20 -6.87 14.21 -13.04
N ALA A 21 -6.54 14.88 -11.95
CA ALA A 21 -7.25 16.04 -11.43
C ALA A 21 -6.33 17.26 -11.46
N GLY A 22 -6.85 18.40 -11.89
CA GLY A 22 -6.12 19.67 -11.98
C GLY A 22 -7.03 20.79 -12.45
N SER A 23 -6.44 21.98 -12.73
CA SER A 23 -7.19 23.09 -13.30
C SER A 23 -7.77 22.73 -14.67
N ASN A 24 -8.81 23.45 -15.09
CA ASN A 24 -9.43 23.25 -16.42
C ASN A 24 -8.40 23.37 -17.55
N ASP A 25 -7.46 24.29 -17.44
CA ASP A 25 -6.42 24.51 -18.45
C ASP A 25 -5.48 23.31 -18.56
N VAL A 26 -5.03 22.76 -17.43
CA VAL A 26 -4.21 21.54 -17.39
C VAL A 26 -4.97 20.35 -17.99
N ILE A 27 -6.22 20.14 -17.60
CA ILE A 27 -7.02 19.02 -18.10
C ILE A 27 -7.31 19.16 -19.59
N ASN A 28 -7.65 20.36 -20.07
CA ASN A 28 -7.86 20.62 -21.49
C ASN A 28 -6.58 20.42 -22.31
N TYR A 29 -5.45 20.88 -21.80
CA TYR A 29 -4.15 20.63 -22.43
C TYR A 29 -3.86 19.14 -22.54
N LEU A 30 -4.04 18.37 -21.46
CA LEU A 30 -3.81 16.94 -21.49
C LEU A 30 -4.73 16.21 -22.48
N ARG A 31 -6.00 16.60 -22.57
CA ARG A 31 -6.94 16.02 -23.55
C ARG A 31 -6.50 16.24 -25.00
N GLN A 32 -5.83 17.35 -25.29
CA GLN A 32 -5.39 17.69 -26.65
C GLN A 32 -3.99 17.18 -26.99
N PHE A 33 -3.10 17.04 -26.01
CA PHE A 33 -1.69 16.78 -26.25
C PHE A 33 -1.11 15.54 -25.59
N ALA A 34 -1.79 14.91 -24.62
CA ALA A 34 -1.31 13.68 -24.00
C ALA A 34 -1.47 12.49 -24.94
N ARG A 35 -0.38 12.11 -25.61
CA ARG A 35 -0.38 11.00 -26.61
C ARG A 35 -0.91 9.70 -26.05
N SER A 36 -0.57 9.36 -24.82
CA SER A 36 -1.06 8.16 -24.12
C SER A 36 -2.58 8.18 -23.87
N TYR A 37 -3.19 9.37 -23.80
CA TYR A 37 -4.65 9.52 -23.70
C TYR A 37 -5.31 9.45 -25.07
N ILE A 38 -4.79 10.21 -26.04
CA ILE A 38 -5.40 10.37 -27.37
C ILE A 38 -5.39 9.04 -28.17
N TYR A 39 -4.28 8.31 -28.06
CA TYR A 39 -4.06 7.08 -28.84
C TYR A 39 -4.33 5.78 -28.06
N SER A 40 -5.01 5.86 -26.92
CA SER A 40 -5.41 4.68 -26.15
C SER A 40 -6.93 4.49 -26.19
N THR A 41 -7.35 3.23 -26.20
CA THR A 41 -8.77 2.87 -26.06
C THR A 41 -9.30 3.26 -24.67
N ALA A 42 -10.53 3.76 -24.63
CA ALA A 42 -11.20 4.11 -23.38
C ALA A 42 -11.36 2.89 -22.45
N LEU A 43 -11.38 3.13 -21.15
CA LEU A 43 -11.63 2.09 -20.15
C LEU A 43 -13.04 1.50 -20.35
N PRO A 44 -13.20 0.16 -20.16
CA PRO A 44 -14.51 -0.47 -20.19
C PRO A 44 -15.47 0.16 -19.18
N PRO A 45 -16.75 0.36 -19.49
CA PRO A 45 -17.74 0.94 -18.58
C PRO A 45 -17.84 0.22 -17.24
N ALA A 46 -17.69 -1.11 -17.21
CA ALA A 46 -17.69 -1.90 -15.97
C ALA A 46 -16.58 -1.49 -15.00
N VAL A 47 -15.38 -1.17 -15.53
CA VAL A 47 -14.23 -0.70 -14.73
C VAL A 47 -14.52 0.69 -14.14
N ILE A 48 -15.16 1.56 -14.90
CA ILE A 48 -15.55 2.90 -14.45
C ILE A 48 -16.60 2.77 -13.34
N HIS A 49 -17.62 1.93 -13.52
CA HIS A 49 -18.63 1.67 -12.49
C HIS A 49 -18.04 1.10 -11.21
N ALA A 50 -17.10 0.16 -11.30
CA ALA A 50 -16.39 -0.37 -10.13
C ALA A 50 -15.64 0.75 -9.38
N SER A 51 -14.98 1.66 -10.09
CA SER A 51 -14.28 2.81 -9.50
C SER A 51 -15.24 3.77 -8.78
N ILE A 52 -16.38 4.08 -9.40
CA ILE A 52 -17.42 4.95 -8.81
C ILE A 52 -17.97 4.30 -7.54
N THR A 53 -18.26 3.00 -7.58
CA THR A 53 -18.75 2.25 -6.41
C THR A 53 -17.73 2.25 -5.28
N SER A 54 -16.44 2.04 -5.58
CA SER A 54 -15.37 2.10 -4.56
C SER A 54 -15.25 3.47 -3.91
N LEU A 55 -15.41 4.56 -4.70
CA LEU A 55 -15.41 5.92 -4.15
C LEU A 55 -16.61 6.16 -3.22
N LYS A 56 -17.81 5.73 -3.62
CA LYS A 56 -19.01 5.82 -2.76
C LYS A 56 -18.83 5.06 -1.46
N LEU A 57 -18.29 3.83 -1.51
CA LEU A 57 -18.01 3.05 -0.31
C LEU A 57 -17.02 3.75 0.64
N LEU A 58 -16.02 4.47 0.11
CA LEU A 58 -15.10 5.26 0.94
C LEU A 58 -15.81 6.42 1.66
N GLU A 59 -16.80 7.05 1.03
CA GLU A 59 -17.59 8.12 1.62
C GLU A 59 -18.61 7.58 2.64
N GLU A 60 -19.32 6.51 2.32
CA GLU A 60 -20.39 5.93 3.11
C GLU A 60 -19.89 5.07 4.28
N GLU A 61 -18.76 4.37 4.11
CA GLU A 61 -18.22 3.41 5.07
C GLU A 61 -16.91 3.90 5.73
N SER A 62 -16.98 5.04 6.37
CA SER A 62 -15.83 5.67 7.07
C SER A 62 -15.17 4.76 8.13
N TRP A 63 -15.89 3.75 8.63
CA TRP A 63 -15.37 2.76 9.57
C TRP A 63 -14.15 2.00 9.01
N ARG A 64 -14.09 1.76 7.70
CA ARG A 64 -12.95 1.06 7.05
C ARG A 64 -11.65 1.83 7.26
N LEU A 65 -11.68 3.13 7.00
CA LEU A 65 -10.50 3.99 7.18
C LEU A 65 -10.13 4.11 8.66
N ASN A 66 -11.13 4.21 9.55
CA ASN A 66 -10.90 4.29 10.98
C ASN A 66 -10.27 2.99 11.52
N LYS A 67 -10.82 1.83 11.15
CA LYS A 67 -10.24 0.52 11.51
C LYS A 67 -8.80 0.40 11.00
N LEU A 68 -8.53 0.75 9.75
CA LEU A 68 -7.18 0.72 9.19
C LEU A 68 -6.20 1.60 9.99
N LYS A 69 -6.61 2.82 10.36
CA LYS A 69 -5.79 3.70 11.20
C LYS A 69 -5.51 3.10 12.59
N CYS A 70 -6.48 2.43 13.19
CA CYS A 70 -6.29 1.73 14.46
C CYS A 70 -5.29 0.58 14.30
N LEU A 71 -5.42 -0.25 13.28
CA LEU A 71 -4.51 -1.36 13.00
C LEU A 71 -3.07 -0.89 12.71
N ILE A 72 -2.91 0.25 12.01
CA ILE A 72 -1.58 0.84 11.79
C ILE A 72 -0.94 1.27 13.11
N ARG A 73 -1.69 1.93 13.99
CA ARG A 73 -1.20 2.32 15.31
C ARG A 73 -0.86 1.10 16.15
N TYR A 74 -1.72 0.10 16.16
CA TYR A 74 -1.49 -1.16 16.86
C TYR A 74 -0.20 -1.84 16.37
N PHE A 75 0.00 -1.93 15.05
CA PHE A 75 1.24 -2.45 14.47
C PHE A 75 2.47 -1.69 14.96
N ASN A 76 2.43 -0.36 14.94
CA ASN A 76 3.57 0.45 15.37
C ASN A 76 3.91 0.21 16.85
N ILE A 77 2.89 0.14 17.71
CA ILE A 77 3.07 -0.12 19.16
C ILE A 77 3.69 -1.50 19.40
N GLU A 78 3.16 -2.54 18.75
CA GLU A 78 3.66 -3.91 18.94
C GLU A 78 5.06 -4.09 18.33
N ALA A 79 5.35 -3.44 17.21
CA ALA A 79 6.68 -3.43 16.59
C ALA A 79 7.72 -2.73 17.49
N GLU A 80 7.36 -1.63 18.11
CA GLU A 80 8.23 -0.89 19.04
C GLU A 80 8.57 -1.72 20.29
N LYS A 81 7.61 -2.45 20.86
CA LYS A 81 7.83 -3.31 22.03
C LYS A 81 8.95 -4.34 21.84
N ILE A 82 9.14 -4.83 20.63
CA ILE A 82 10.17 -5.82 20.30
C ILE A 82 11.38 -5.21 19.57
N GLY A 83 11.44 -3.88 19.47
CA GLY A 83 12.59 -3.15 18.91
C GLY A 83 12.74 -3.31 17.40
N LEU A 84 11.65 -3.47 16.61
CA LEU A 84 11.74 -3.51 15.16
C LEU A 84 12.14 -2.14 14.60
N ASP A 85 13.11 -2.16 13.69
CA ASP A 85 13.61 -0.96 13.00
C ASP A 85 12.65 -0.55 11.87
N LEU A 86 11.62 0.24 12.22
CA LEU A 86 10.65 0.76 11.27
C LEU A 86 11.21 1.98 10.55
N ILE A 87 11.05 2.03 9.22
CA ILE A 87 11.48 3.19 8.40
C ILE A 87 10.67 4.45 8.75
N SER A 88 9.41 4.30 9.09
CA SER A 88 8.56 5.41 9.54
C SER A 88 7.45 4.94 10.48
N SER A 89 7.01 5.85 11.34
CA SER A 89 5.87 5.67 12.25
C SER A 89 4.61 6.42 11.79
N ASP A 90 4.57 6.89 10.53
CA ASP A 90 3.42 7.59 9.95
C ASP A 90 2.14 6.71 9.90
N ILE A 91 1.01 7.30 9.50
CA ILE A 91 -0.31 6.62 9.44
C ILE A 91 -0.60 6.13 8.03
N THR A 92 0.42 5.67 7.30
CA THR A 92 0.19 5.01 6.00
C THR A 92 0.06 3.49 6.17
N PRO A 93 -0.69 2.79 5.30
CA PRO A 93 -0.90 1.34 5.46
C PRO A 93 0.34 0.50 5.12
N ILE A 94 1.39 1.09 4.57
CA ILE A 94 2.62 0.37 4.23
C ILE A 94 3.60 0.51 5.39
N ARG A 95 3.94 -0.62 6.01
CA ARG A 95 4.96 -0.72 7.06
C ARG A 95 6.21 -1.35 6.48
N SER A 96 7.36 -0.76 6.74
CA SER A 96 8.64 -1.25 6.23
C SER A 96 9.62 -1.44 7.38
N ILE A 97 10.16 -2.66 7.49
CA ILE A 97 11.15 -3.05 8.50
C ILE A 97 12.50 -3.19 7.80
N LEU A 98 13.53 -2.50 8.28
CA LEU A 98 14.88 -2.61 7.74
C LEU A 98 15.47 -3.98 8.05
N ILE A 99 16.15 -4.55 7.06
CA ILE A 99 16.88 -5.83 7.17
C ILE A 99 18.32 -5.60 6.70
N LYS A 100 19.28 -6.18 7.42
CA LYS A 100 20.71 -5.91 7.20
C LYS A 100 21.18 -6.21 5.79
N ASP A 101 20.72 -7.32 5.18
CA ASP A 101 21.20 -7.74 3.87
C ASP A 101 20.09 -8.39 3.01
N ASN A 102 20.38 -8.51 1.71
CA ASN A 102 19.44 -8.99 0.71
C ASN A 102 19.06 -10.47 0.91
N THR A 103 20.02 -11.28 1.31
CA THR A 103 19.84 -12.73 1.45
C THR A 103 18.93 -13.02 2.63
N SER A 104 19.21 -12.39 3.78
CA SER A 104 18.38 -12.48 4.98
C SER A 104 16.94 -12.01 4.71
N ALA A 105 16.78 -10.87 4.00
CA ALA A 105 15.44 -10.36 3.67
C ALA A 105 14.61 -11.37 2.87
N LYS A 106 15.20 -12.01 1.84
CA LYS A 106 14.53 -13.02 1.02
C LYS A 106 14.25 -14.32 1.78
N GLN A 107 15.17 -14.73 2.67
CA GLN A 107 14.95 -15.90 3.51
C GLN A 107 13.81 -15.71 4.50
N ILE A 108 13.74 -14.53 5.14
CA ILE A 108 12.66 -14.16 6.05
C ILE A 108 11.33 -14.11 5.28
N GLU A 109 11.27 -13.47 4.11
CA GLU A 109 10.08 -13.49 3.24
C GLU A 109 9.56 -14.91 3.04
N LYS A 110 10.44 -15.84 2.60
CA LYS A 110 10.06 -17.23 2.34
C LYS A 110 9.57 -17.96 3.59
N LYS A 111 10.24 -17.77 4.74
CA LYS A 111 9.84 -18.39 6.00
C LYS A 111 8.48 -17.87 6.48
N LEU A 112 8.22 -16.55 6.34
CA LEU A 112 6.92 -15.96 6.70
C LEU A 112 5.81 -16.41 5.75
N GLN A 113 6.09 -16.55 4.46
CA GLN A 113 5.13 -17.11 3.50
C GLN A 113 4.73 -18.55 3.85
N ASN A 114 5.69 -19.38 4.28
CA ASN A 114 5.42 -20.75 4.74
C ASN A 114 4.55 -20.78 6.01
N GLN A 115 4.52 -19.70 6.79
CA GLN A 115 3.67 -19.53 7.98
C GLN A 115 2.34 -18.83 7.66
N GLY A 116 2.05 -18.56 6.37
CA GLY A 116 0.80 -17.95 5.93
C GLY A 116 0.82 -16.41 5.86
N PHE A 117 1.97 -15.76 6.13
CA PHE A 117 2.08 -14.30 6.06
C PHE A 117 2.63 -13.86 4.70
N PHE A 118 1.75 -13.29 3.87
CA PHE A 118 2.11 -12.76 2.54
C PHE A 118 2.73 -11.36 2.65
N ILE A 119 4.03 -11.30 2.88
CA ILE A 119 4.83 -10.07 2.85
C ILE A 119 5.87 -10.12 1.75
N LYS A 120 6.50 -9.00 1.44
CA LYS A 120 7.47 -8.88 0.35
C LYS A 120 8.79 -8.29 0.83
N ALA A 121 9.91 -8.98 0.55
CA ALA A 121 11.23 -8.40 0.65
C ALA A 121 11.47 -7.48 -0.56
N ILE A 122 11.82 -6.23 -0.29
CA ILE A 122 12.25 -5.26 -1.30
C ILE A 122 13.75 -5.05 -1.12
N VAL A 123 14.49 -5.28 -2.20
CA VAL A 123 15.96 -5.29 -2.19
C VAL A 123 16.50 -4.38 -3.29
N PRO A 124 17.78 -3.98 -3.23
CA PRO A 124 18.45 -3.29 -4.35
C PRO A 124 18.29 -4.03 -5.68
N PRO A 125 18.16 -3.34 -6.82
CA PRO A 125 18.28 -1.87 -6.98
C PRO A 125 17.00 -1.09 -6.71
N THR A 126 15.88 -1.74 -6.35
CA THR A 126 14.57 -1.08 -6.13
C THR A 126 14.61 -0.10 -4.96
N VAL A 127 15.41 -0.40 -3.95
CA VAL A 127 15.65 0.42 -2.75
C VAL A 127 17.15 0.38 -2.42
N GLN A 128 17.65 1.36 -1.68
CA GLN A 128 19.05 1.37 -1.27
C GLN A 128 19.36 0.33 -0.18
N THR A 129 18.42 0.17 0.77
CA THR A 129 18.56 -0.76 1.90
C THR A 129 17.43 -1.77 1.89
N SER A 130 17.77 -3.05 2.04
CA SER A 130 16.80 -4.15 2.07
C SER A 130 15.78 -3.97 3.18
N ARG A 131 14.54 -4.32 2.89
CA ARG A 131 13.43 -4.20 3.83
C ARG A 131 12.35 -5.24 3.60
N LEU A 132 11.62 -5.57 4.64
CA LEU A 132 10.34 -6.25 4.52
C LEU A 132 9.25 -5.21 4.35
N ARG A 133 8.43 -5.35 3.34
CA ARG A 133 7.27 -4.49 3.09
C ARG A 133 6.01 -5.23 3.49
N ILE A 134 5.30 -4.67 4.46
CA ILE A 134 4.02 -5.14 4.96
C ILE A 134 2.96 -4.16 4.49
N SER A 135 1.84 -4.66 3.96
CA SER A 135 0.70 -3.82 3.56
C SER A 135 -0.50 -4.18 4.42
N LEU A 136 -0.92 -3.25 5.27
CA LEU A 136 -2.08 -3.42 6.14
C LEU A 136 -3.38 -3.08 5.40
N SER A 137 -4.47 -3.74 5.79
CA SER A 137 -5.80 -3.57 5.25
C SER A 137 -6.81 -3.54 6.38
N ALA A 138 -7.96 -2.89 6.16
CA ALA A 138 -9.08 -2.92 7.10
C ALA A 138 -9.73 -4.32 7.27
N LEU A 139 -9.33 -5.29 6.44
CA LEU A 139 -9.76 -6.69 6.55
C LEU A 139 -8.95 -7.50 7.57
N HIS A 140 -7.78 -6.98 8.00
CA HIS A 140 -7.00 -7.63 9.04
C HIS A 140 -7.64 -7.41 10.42
N GLU A 141 -7.31 -8.33 11.33
CA GLU A 141 -7.61 -8.21 12.76
C GLU A 141 -6.31 -8.00 13.55
N GLU A 142 -6.42 -7.61 14.83
CA GLU A 142 -5.24 -7.41 15.69
C GLU A 142 -4.43 -8.70 15.87
N ASP A 143 -5.09 -9.86 15.90
CA ASP A 143 -4.44 -11.17 16.01
C ASP A 143 -3.56 -11.47 14.78
N ASP A 144 -3.95 -11.07 13.57
CA ASP A 144 -3.14 -11.22 12.36
C ASP A 144 -1.83 -10.42 12.49
N ILE A 145 -1.94 -9.20 13.00
CA ILE A 145 -0.79 -8.30 13.21
C ILE A 145 0.12 -8.86 14.29
N LEU A 146 -0.42 -9.28 15.42
CA LEU A 146 0.34 -9.84 16.53
C LEU A 146 1.04 -11.14 16.12
N GLY A 147 0.36 -12.00 15.37
CA GLY A 147 0.93 -13.22 14.81
C GLY A 147 2.11 -12.93 13.88
N LEU A 148 1.97 -11.97 12.98
CA LEU A 148 3.05 -11.55 12.08
C LEU A 148 4.25 -10.99 12.85
N ILE A 149 4.03 -10.12 13.83
CA ILE A 149 5.11 -9.51 14.63
C ILE A 149 5.88 -10.58 15.41
N LYS A 150 5.20 -11.53 16.06
CA LYS A 150 5.83 -12.67 16.74
C LYS A 150 6.63 -13.54 15.79
N ALA A 151 6.10 -13.80 14.59
CA ALA A 151 6.80 -14.57 13.58
C ALA A 151 8.08 -13.87 13.12
N ILE A 152 8.03 -12.54 12.88
CA ILE A 152 9.21 -11.73 12.53
C ILE A 152 10.23 -11.74 13.68
N GLU A 153 9.81 -11.53 14.92
CA GLU A 153 10.67 -11.55 16.08
C GLU A 153 11.46 -12.86 16.19
N SER A 154 10.79 -14.01 15.98
CA SER A 154 11.42 -15.33 16.03
C SER A 154 12.45 -15.57 14.93
N LEU A 155 12.39 -14.82 13.82
CA LEU A 155 13.29 -14.96 12.68
C LEU A 155 14.45 -13.94 12.69
N LEU A 156 14.36 -12.91 13.54
CA LEU A 156 15.41 -11.90 13.70
C LEU A 156 16.35 -12.21 14.89
N LYS A 157 15.94 -13.08 15.78
CA LYS A 157 16.79 -13.65 16.87
C LYS A 157 17.69 -14.75 16.33
#